data_914d216d2280e743e15042dd75df5318
#
_entry.id   914d216d2280e743e15042dd75df5318
#
_cell.length_a   1.000
_cell.length_b   1.000
_cell.length_c   1.000
_cell.angle_alpha   90.00
_cell.angle_beta   90.00
_cell.angle_gamma   90.00
#
_symmetry.space_group_name_H-M   'P 1'
#
loop_
_entity.id
_entity.type
_entity.pdbx_description
1 polymer ?
#
loop_
_entity_poly.entity_id
_entity_poly.type
_entity_poly.pdbx_seq_one_letter_code
_entity_poly.pdbx_strand_id
1 'polypeptide(L)'
;MAIITSINNVASASFNGNTIESNNVTTQLELDPTVTKSVDKATAAIGEVLTYSIEIANISELAMSNVVFSDSVPVGSNYITNSFTVNGTSATPTVSGSTLSYNIQNIPASSTATVSFQAIVIGGEV
;
A
#
# COMPACT_ATOMS: atom_id res chain seq x y z
N MET A 1 -1.15 -20.62 1.18
CA MET A 1 -1.41 -20.59 -0.27
C MET A 1 -0.54 -19.53 -0.91
N ALA A 2 0.16 -19.88 -1.97
CA ALA A 2 1.01 -18.92 -2.67
C ALA A 2 0.18 -18.13 -3.70
N ILE A 3 0.54 -16.85 -3.88
CA ILE A 3 -0.10 -15.99 -4.88
C ILE A 3 0.60 -16.22 -6.22
N ILE A 4 -0.18 -16.38 -7.28
CA ILE A 4 0.36 -16.48 -8.62
C ILE A 4 0.73 -15.07 -9.10
N THR A 5 2.02 -14.85 -9.41
CA THR A 5 2.54 -13.56 -9.85
C THR A 5 2.94 -13.55 -11.32
N SER A 6 3.04 -14.72 -11.94
CA SER A 6 3.35 -14.86 -13.35
C SER A 6 2.67 -16.09 -13.95
N ILE A 7 2.52 -16.06 -15.26
CA ILE A 7 1.95 -17.17 -16.02
C ILE A 7 3.00 -17.62 -17.04
N ASN A 8 3.31 -18.93 -17.03
CA ASN A 8 4.22 -19.54 -17.98
C ASN A 8 3.43 -20.43 -18.93
N ASN A 9 3.79 -20.44 -20.18
CA ASN A 9 3.09 -21.26 -21.17
C ASN A 9 4.07 -21.85 -22.19
N VAL A 10 3.92 -23.14 -22.43
CA VAL A 10 4.73 -23.91 -23.40
C VAL A 10 3.75 -24.72 -24.25
N ALA A 11 3.97 -24.75 -25.54
CA ALA A 11 3.22 -25.59 -26.47
C ALA A 11 4.10 -26.75 -26.93
N SER A 12 3.49 -27.77 -27.50
CA SER A 12 4.24 -28.87 -28.10
C SER A 12 3.58 -29.31 -29.41
N ALA A 13 4.37 -29.93 -30.28
CA ALA A 13 3.92 -30.57 -31.51
C ALA A 13 4.53 -31.96 -31.58
N SER A 14 3.80 -32.91 -32.15
CA SER A 14 4.29 -34.28 -32.35
C SER A 14 4.41 -34.57 -33.85
N PHE A 15 5.56 -35.15 -34.23
CA PHE A 15 5.83 -35.51 -35.61
C PHE A 15 6.68 -36.78 -35.62
N ASN A 16 6.28 -37.78 -36.39
CA ASN A 16 6.99 -39.07 -36.50
C ASN A 16 7.28 -39.69 -35.13
N GLY A 17 6.34 -39.62 -34.20
CA GLY A 17 6.51 -40.18 -32.86
C GLY A 17 7.37 -39.34 -31.91
N ASN A 18 7.90 -38.20 -32.34
CA ASN A 18 8.68 -37.29 -31.51
C ASN A 18 7.82 -36.12 -31.05
N THR A 19 7.99 -35.73 -29.81
CA THR A 19 7.36 -34.54 -29.25
C THR A 19 8.41 -33.43 -29.19
N ILE A 20 8.08 -32.29 -29.77
CA ILE A 20 8.95 -31.13 -29.83
C ILE A 20 8.27 -30.00 -29.09
N GLU A 21 8.94 -29.43 -28.11
CA GLU A 21 8.38 -28.34 -27.29
C GLU A 21 8.78 -26.98 -27.82
N SER A 22 7.91 -26.00 -27.63
CA SER A 22 8.18 -24.60 -27.91
C SER A 22 9.12 -24.00 -26.86
N ASN A 23 9.57 -22.77 -27.08
CA ASN A 23 10.09 -21.94 -26.02
C ASN A 23 9.00 -21.69 -24.99
N ASN A 24 9.41 -21.35 -23.78
CA ASN A 24 8.52 -20.89 -22.73
C ASN A 24 8.25 -19.39 -22.90
N VAL A 25 7.01 -18.97 -22.77
CA VAL A 25 6.65 -17.55 -22.70
C VAL A 25 6.10 -17.24 -21.32
N THR A 26 6.49 -16.11 -20.78
CA THR A 26 6.13 -15.69 -19.43
C THR A 26 5.41 -14.35 -19.46
N THR A 27 4.28 -14.27 -18.76
CA THR A 27 3.54 -13.03 -18.56
C THR A 27 3.55 -12.72 -17.06
N GLN A 28 4.07 -11.55 -16.69
CA GLN A 28 4.03 -11.09 -15.31
C GLN A 28 2.67 -10.42 -15.05
N LEU A 29 2.11 -10.65 -13.87
CA LEU A 29 0.80 -10.13 -13.50
C LEU A 29 0.97 -8.83 -12.72
N GLU A 30 0.18 -7.84 -13.09
CA GLU A 30 -0.01 -6.64 -12.28
C GLU A 30 -1.14 -6.95 -11.29
N LEU A 31 -0.80 -6.96 -10.01
CA LEU A 31 -1.75 -7.27 -8.95
C LEU A 31 -2.02 -6.01 -8.14
N ASP A 32 -3.25 -5.86 -7.69
CA ASP A 32 -3.59 -4.76 -6.80
C ASP A 32 -2.83 -4.88 -5.49
N PRO A 33 -2.38 -3.76 -4.90
CA PRO A 33 -1.74 -3.82 -3.59
C PRO A 33 -2.76 -4.15 -2.51
N THR A 34 -2.27 -4.66 -1.39
CA THR A 34 -3.09 -4.77 -0.19
C THR A 34 -2.84 -3.56 0.69
N VAL A 35 -3.89 -3.09 1.38
CA VAL A 35 -3.80 -1.93 2.26
C VAL A 35 -4.32 -2.33 3.63
N THR A 36 -3.49 -2.14 4.67
CA THR A 36 -3.85 -2.46 6.04
C THR A 36 -3.59 -1.24 6.92
N LYS A 37 -4.56 -0.88 7.75
CA LYS A 37 -4.46 0.27 8.65
C LYS A 37 -4.57 -0.19 10.09
N SER A 38 -3.74 0.39 10.96
CA SER A 38 -3.76 0.13 12.40
C SER A 38 -3.63 1.44 13.17
N VAL A 39 -4.01 1.40 14.42
CA VAL A 39 -3.86 2.52 15.37
C VAL A 39 -3.24 1.96 16.63
N ASP A 40 -2.43 2.77 17.32
CA ASP A 40 -1.69 2.34 18.49
C ASP A 40 -2.55 2.23 19.77
N LYS A 41 -3.74 2.80 19.77
CA LYS A 41 -4.63 2.81 20.94
C LYS A 41 -6.03 2.38 20.57
N ALA A 42 -6.57 1.40 21.28
CA ALA A 42 -7.97 0.99 21.13
C ALA A 42 -8.92 1.96 21.85
N THR A 43 -8.44 2.61 22.91
CA THR A 43 -9.19 3.61 23.66
C THR A 43 -8.30 4.79 23.94
N ALA A 44 -8.87 5.98 23.99
CA ALA A 44 -8.12 7.21 24.24
C ALA A 44 -9.01 8.25 24.91
N ALA A 45 -8.37 9.09 25.73
CA ALA A 45 -9.02 10.26 26.33
C ALA A 45 -8.75 11.50 25.48
N ILE A 46 -9.55 12.54 25.67
CA ILE A 46 -9.32 13.84 25.04
C ILE A 46 -7.93 14.34 25.42
N GLY A 47 -7.17 14.81 24.42
CA GLY A 47 -5.81 15.28 24.59
C GLY A 47 -4.74 14.23 24.29
N GLU A 48 -5.13 12.97 24.18
CA GLU A 48 -4.17 11.93 23.82
C GLU A 48 -3.89 11.91 22.32
N VAL A 49 -2.74 11.37 21.97
CA VAL A 49 -2.27 11.28 20.58
C VAL A 49 -2.46 9.86 20.07
N LEU A 50 -3.09 9.74 18.90
CA LEU A 50 -3.24 8.49 18.18
C LEU A 50 -2.17 8.44 17.08
N THR A 51 -1.49 7.30 16.96
CA THR A 51 -0.57 7.06 15.85
C THR A 51 -1.18 6.02 14.91
N TYR A 52 -1.43 6.44 13.68
CA TYR A 52 -1.93 5.56 12.63
C TYR A 52 -0.78 5.06 11.78
N SER A 53 -0.87 3.81 11.38
CA SER A 53 0.09 3.18 10.46
C SER A 53 -0.68 2.50 9.35
N ILE A 54 -0.28 2.76 8.12
CA ILE A 54 -0.91 2.17 6.94
C ILE A 54 0.17 1.46 6.15
N GLU A 55 -0.03 0.17 5.90
CA GLU A 55 0.87 -0.63 5.09
C GLU A 55 0.25 -0.87 3.73
N ILE A 56 0.95 -0.45 2.68
CA ILE A 56 0.57 -0.67 1.29
C ILE A 56 1.56 -1.67 0.71
N ALA A 57 1.12 -2.91 0.55
CA ALA A 57 1.99 -3.99 0.12
C ALA A 57 1.83 -4.25 -1.37
N ASN A 58 2.92 -4.11 -2.11
CA ASN A 58 2.99 -4.52 -3.51
C ASN A 58 3.29 -6.01 -3.56
N ILE A 59 2.28 -6.81 -3.90
CA ILE A 59 2.38 -8.27 -3.92
C ILE A 59 2.74 -8.81 -5.31
N SER A 60 2.99 -7.94 -6.28
CA SER A 60 3.36 -8.34 -7.64
C SER A 60 4.87 -8.38 -7.82
N GLU A 61 5.32 -8.97 -8.91
CA GLU A 61 6.73 -8.98 -9.30
C GLU A 61 7.13 -7.73 -10.09
N LEU A 62 6.19 -6.81 -10.26
CA LEU A 62 6.40 -5.53 -10.95
C LEU A 62 6.33 -4.39 -9.95
N ALA A 63 7.21 -3.40 -10.11
CA ALA A 63 7.15 -2.19 -9.29
C ALA A 63 5.88 -1.41 -9.60
N MET A 64 5.34 -0.73 -8.60
CA MET A 64 4.19 0.17 -8.73
C MET A 64 4.66 1.61 -8.72
N SER A 65 4.13 2.41 -9.63
CA SER A 65 4.44 3.83 -9.72
C SER A 65 3.22 4.67 -9.38
N ASN A 66 3.46 5.81 -8.73
CA ASN A 66 2.42 6.81 -8.48
C ASN A 66 1.20 6.25 -7.74
N VAL A 67 1.44 5.59 -6.62
CA VAL A 67 0.38 5.11 -5.73
C VAL A 67 -0.05 6.27 -4.84
N VAL A 68 -1.28 6.72 -5.00
CA VAL A 68 -1.78 7.88 -4.26
C VAL A 68 -2.42 7.41 -2.95
N PHE A 69 -1.79 7.76 -1.83
CA PHE A 69 -2.34 7.56 -0.50
C PHE A 69 -3.35 8.66 -0.20
N SER A 70 -4.47 8.31 0.41
CA SER A 70 -5.47 9.27 0.87
C SER A 70 -6.11 8.78 2.16
N ASP A 71 -6.25 9.65 3.13
CA ASP A 71 -6.90 9.35 4.41
C ASP A 71 -7.59 10.60 4.93
N SER A 72 -8.85 10.45 5.32
CA SER A 72 -9.60 11.54 5.95
C SER A 72 -9.52 11.39 7.46
N VAL A 73 -8.95 12.39 8.12
CA VAL A 73 -8.88 12.42 9.58
C VAL A 73 -10.30 12.62 10.13
N PRO A 74 -10.81 11.70 10.95
CA PRO A 74 -12.22 11.73 11.35
C PRO A 74 -12.54 12.84 12.33
N VAL A 75 -13.81 13.23 12.35
CA VAL A 75 -14.33 14.15 13.36
C VAL A 75 -14.01 13.60 14.77
N GLY A 76 -13.58 14.46 15.66
CA GLY A 76 -13.15 14.09 17.01
C GLY A 76 -11.64 14.06 17.17
N SER A 77 -10.91 14.27 16.07
CA SER A 77 -9.45 14.34 16.12
C SER A 77 -8.92 15.36 15.10
N ASN A 78 -7.70 15.83 15.33
CA ASN A 78 -7.02 16.74 14.42
C ASN A 78 -5.65 16.17 14.05
N TYR A 79 -5.31 16.27 12.77
CA TYR A 79 -3.99 15.89 12.30
C TYR A 79 -2.91 16.75 12.98
N ILE A 80 -1.82 16.11 13.40
CA ILE A 80 -0.67 16.80 13.98
C ILE A 80 0.32 17.10 12.86
N THR A 81 0.56 18.39 12.60
CA THR A 81 1.49 18.84 11.57
C THR A 81 2.89 18.27 11.83
N ASN A 82 3.57 17.89 10.77
CA ASN A 82 4.93 17.32 10.80
C ASN A 82 5.04 15.92 11.38
N SER A 83 3.90 15.22 11.56
CA SER A 83 3.92 13.83 12.02
C SER A 83 3.89 12.81 10.89
N PHE A 84 3.71 13.25 9.65
CA PHE A 84 3.56 12.35 8.50
C PHE A 84 4.90 11.79 8.06
N THR A 85 4.98 10.46 7.94
CA THR A 85 6.18 9.77 7.48
C THR A 85 5.82 8.75 6.41
N VAL A 86 6.76 8.50 5.52
CA VAL A 86 6.69 7.44 4.52
C VAL A 86 7.96 6.61 4.65
N ASN A 87 7.82 5.33 4.94
CA ASN A 87 8.93 4.41 5.18
C ASN A 87 9.90 4.95 6.25
N GLY A 88 9.35 5.58 7.29
CA GLY A 88 10.14 6.15 8.39
C GLY A 88 10.78 7.50 8.11
N THR A 89 10.64 8.02 6.91
CA THR A 89 11.21 9.31 6.52
C THR A 89 10.12 10.39 6.56
N SER A 90 10.42 11.52 7.20
CA SER A 90 9.49 12.65 7.28
C SER A 90 9.09 13.12 5.88
N ALA A 91 7.80 13.34 5.67
CA ALA A 91 7.25 13.81 4.41
C ALA A 91 6.11 14.80 4.69
N THR A 92 5.74 15.58 3.68
CA THR A 92 4.66 16.55 3.81
C THR A 92 3.49 16.14 2.93
N PRO A 93 2.36 15.74 3.53
CA PRO A 93 1.17 15.42 2.73
C PRO A 93 0.50 16.69 2.24
N THR A 94 -0.30 16.55 1.19
CA THR A 94 -1.25 17.59 0.81
C THR A 94 -2.45 17.49 1.74
N VAL A 95 -2.81 18.59 2.39
CA VAL A 95 -3.95 18.64 3.31
C VAL A 95 -5.06 19.47 2.67
N SER A 96 -6.20 18.85 2.45
CA SER A 96 -7.39 19.51 1.90
C SER A 96 -8.57 19.23 2.84
N GLY A 97 -8.99 20.24 3.60
CA GLY A 97 -9.96 20.03 4.67
C GLY A 97 -9.39 19.08 5.72
N SER A 98 -10.02 17.94 5.91
CA SER A 98 -9.55 16.89 6.82
C SER A 98 -8.84 15.75 6.09
N THR A 99 -8.66 15.85 4.77
CA THR A 99 -8.09 14.77 3.98
C THR A 99 -6.59 14.99 3.76
N LEU A 100 -5.80 13.98 4.11
CA LEU A 100 -4.39 13.89 3.82
C LEU A 100 -4.21 13.09 2.54
N SER A 101 -3.34 13.57 1.65
CA SER A 101 -2.99 12.78 0.45
C SER A 101 -1.49 12.91 0.17
N TYR A 102 -0.93 11.86 -0.43
CA TYR A 102 0.48 11.82 -0.75
C TYR A 102 0.72 10.85 -1.91
N ASN A 103 1.51 11.28 -2.88
CA ASN A 103 1.87 10.42 -4.00
C ASN A 103 3.14 9.63 -3.66
N ILE A 104 3.00 8.32 -3.50
CA ILE A 104 4.13 7.41 -3.33
C ILE A 104 4.63 7.07 -4.73
N GLN A 105 5.79 7.62 -5.08
CA GLN A 105 6.29 7.55 -6.46
C GLN A 105 6.64 6.14 -6.91
N ASN A 106 7.10 5.28 -5.99
CA ASN A 106 7.50 3.93 -6.33
C ASN A 106 7.39 3.00 -5.13
N ILE A 107 6.76 1.86 -5.35
CA ILE A 107 6.80 0.73 -4.42
C ILE A 107 7.42 -0.43 -5.19
N PRO A 108 8.66 -0.81 -4.85
CA PRO A 108 9.33 -1.91 -5.57
C PRO A 108 8.54 -3.21 -5.51
N ALA A 109 8.85 -4.11 -6.44
CA ALA A 109 8.25 -5.44 -6.47
C ALA A 109 8.40 -6.13 -5.11
N SER A 110 7.35 -6.81 -4.67
CA SER A 110 7.33 -7.60 -3.43
C SER A 110 7.72 -6.80 -2.18
N SER A 111 7.48 -5.49 -2.19
CA SER A 111 7.85 -4.59 -1.10
C SER A 111 6.63 -3.88 -0.53
N THR A 112 6.77 -3.35 0.67
CA THR A 112 5.70 -2.64 1.37
C THR A 112 6.12 -1.20 1.64
N ALA A 113 5.22 -0.26 1.33
CA ALA A 113 5.36 1.13 1.76
C ALA A 113 4.56 1.31 3.05
N THR A 114 5.16 1.94 4.05
CA THR A 114 4.50 2.22 5.32
C THR A 114 4.31 3.72 5.48
N VAL A 115 3.05 4.15 5.61
CA VAL A 115 2.68 5.54 5.89
C VAL A 115 2.26 5.63 7.35
N SER A 116 2.74 6.65 8.04
CA SER A 116 2.35 6.89 9.44
C SER A 116 2.08 8.37 9.67
N PHE A 117 1.10 8.67 10.49
CA PHE A 117 0.82 10.02 10.94
C PHE A 117 0.13 9.99 12.29
N GLN A 118 0.09 11.14 12.95
CA GLN A 118 -0.50 11.28 14.27
C GLN A 118 -1.67 12.27 14.24
N ALA A 119 -2.64 12.02 15.12
CA ALA A 119 -3.78 12.89 15.34
C ALA A 119 -4.02 13.04 16.84
N ILE A 120 -4.38 14.23 17.27
CA ILE A 120 -4.74 14.49 18.66
C ILE A 120 -6.26 14.36 18.83
N VAL A 121 -6.67 13.67 19.89
CA VAL A 121 -8.09 13.50 20.21
C VAL A 121 -8.64 14.79 20.82
N ILE A 122 -9.64 15.36 20.19
CA ILE A 122 -10.29 16.59 20.68
C ILE A 122 -11.72 16.35 21.13
N GLY A 123 -12.34 15.23 20.72
CA GLY A 123 -13.74 14.97 21.03
C GLY A 123 -14.67 15.93 20.30
N GLY A 124 -15.77 16.26 20.93
CA GLY A 124 -16.73 17.20 20.37
C GLY A 124 -18.03 16.52 19.93
N GLU A 125 -18.79 17.23 19.11
CA GLU A 125 -20.05 16.76 18.57
C GLU A 125 -20.00 16.70 17.06
N VAL A 126 -20.75 15.79 16.48
CA VAL A 126 -20.85 15.62 15.03
C VAL A 126 -21.93 16.57 14.47
#